data_e6cf605cf38f37c7fca07d63647bf977
#
_entry.id   e6cf605cf38f37c7fca07d63647bf977
#
_cell.length_a   1.000
_cell.length_b   1.000
_cell.length_c   1.000
_cell.angle_alpha   90.00
_cell.angle_beta   90.00
_cell.angle_gamma   90.00
#
_symmetry.space_group_name_H-M   'P 1'
#
loop_
_entity.id
_entity.type
_entity.pdbx_description
1 polymer ?
#
loop_
_entity_poly.entity_id
_entity_poly.type
_entity_poly.pdbx_seq_one_letter_code
_entity_poly.pdbx_strand_id
1 'polypeptide(L)'
;DGTIDSLQWITGLNAPKGMGLVDSLLYVSDIDEIVEMDVKSGKILNRYPVPGSKFLNDIACDEGERVFVSDMQDKKIYVLVDGKVSLWLSDSKLDGVNGLLAWEEDVYAGVNNAVLRIADDGRTIEEWIYETGGIDGLVVDGKGNFIFSDWTGHVHKASPHGKPVKLLDTTPLKMNAADIDFILDRNILLVPTYFDNRVVAYTIK
;
A
#
# COMPACT_ATOMS: atom_id res chain seq x y z
N ASP A 1 -19.35 0.51 -10.66
CA ASP A 1 -19.55 0.66 -12.10
C ASP A 1 -18.48 1.53 -12.77
N GLY A 2 -17.59 2.20 -11.97
CA GLY A 2 -16.52 3.09 -12.44
C GLY A 2 -16.97 4.53 -12.72
N THR A 3 -18.19 4.90 -12.36
CA THR A 3 -18.67 6.28 -12.43
C THR A 3 -18.05 7.10 -11.30
N ILE A 4 -17.59 8.31 -11.60
CA ILE A 4 -17.07 9.24 -10.61
C ILE A 4 -18.23 10.09 -10.08
N ASP A 5 -18.60 9.90 -8.81
CA ASP A 5 -19.66 10.69 -8.18
C ASP A 5 -19.18 12.10 -7.81
N SER A 6 -17.95 12.22 -7.31
CA SER A 6 -17.33 13.48 -6.97
C SER A 6 -15.82 13.43 -7.19
N LEU A 7 -15.30 14.30 -8.05
CA LEU A 7 -13.86 14.37 -8.34
C LEU A 7 -13.05 14.95 -7.16
N GLN A 8 -13.66 15.83 -6.38
CA GLN A 8 -13.07 16.45 -5.19
C GLN A 8 -13.91 16.09 -3.96
N TRP A 9 -13.95 14.79 -3.65
CA TRP A 9 -14.74 14.27 -2.54
C TRP A 9 -14.22 14.74 -1.18
N ILE A 10 -12.90 14.70 -0.98
CA ILE A 10 -12.24 15.21 0.24
C ILE A 10 -11.20 16.26 -0.19
N THR A 11 -11.15 17.34 0.57
CA THR A 11 -10.20 18.45 0.37
C THR A 11 -9.42 18.71 1.66
N GLY A 12 -8.34 19.51 1.57
CA GLY A 12 -7.51 19.85 2.73
C GLY A 12 -6.38 18.86 3.01
N LEU A 13 -6.05 18.01 2.04
CA LEU A 13 -4.81 17.21 2.01
C LEU A 13 -3.72 17.98 1.25
N ASN A 14 -2.45 17.65 1.51
CA ASN A 14 -1.30 18.31 0.90
C ASN A 14 -0.71 17.50 -0.25
N ALA A 15 -0.27 16.27 0.01
CA ALA A 15 0.23 15.33 -1.00
C ALA A 15 -0.07 13.89 -0.58
N PRO A 16 -1.35 13.49 -0.56
CA PRO A 16 -1.76 12.16 -0.16
C PRO A 16 -1.15 11.08 -1.06
N LYS A 17 -0.82 9.92 -0.49
CA LYS A 17 -0.26 8.78 -1.21
C LYS A 17 -1.08 7.51 -0.94
N GLY A 18 -0.56 6.59 -0.13
CA GLY A 18 -1.23 5.35 0.21
C GLY A 18 -2.43 5.55 1.13
N MET A 19 -3.36 4.59 1.08
CA MET A 19 -4.58 4.63 1.89
C MET A 19 -4.99 3.25 2.37
N GLY A 20 -5.55 3.18 3.57
CA GLY A 20 -6.09 1.96 4.15
C GLY A 20 -7.45 2.20 4.79
N LEU A 21 -8.30 1.18 4.78
CA LEU A 21 -9.67 1.25 5.28
C LEU A 21 -9.85 0.30 6.47
N VAL A 22 -10.43 0.82 7.55
CA VAL A 22 -10.93 0.04 8.70
C VAL A 22 -12.39 0.41 8.90
N ASP A 23 -13.31 -0.51 8.68
CA ASP A 23 -14.75 -0.28 8.72
C ASP A 23 -15.20 0.90 7.85
N SER A 24 -15.50 2.04 8.46
CA SER A 24 -15.88 3.29 7.78
C SER A 24 -14.84 4.39 7.91
N LEU A 25 -13.66 4.08 8.41
CA LEU A 25 -12.56 5.02 8.60
C LEU A 25 -11.50 4.79 7.53
N LEU A 26 -11.25 5.80 6.73
CA LEU A 26 -10.18 5.83 5.72
C LEU A 26 -8.97 6.56 6.31
N TYR A 27 -7.84 5.89 6.31
CA TYR A 27 -6.55 6.46 6.70
C TYR A 27 -5.72 6.75 5.47
N VAL A 28 -5.12 7.92 5.41
CA VAL A 28 -4.30 8.36 4.27
C VAL A 28 -2.98 8.93 4.78
N SER A 29 -1.88 8.54 4.18
CA SER A 29 -0.57 9.19 4.42
C SER A 29 -0.52 10.53 3.69
N ASP A 30 -0.20 11.62 4.42
CA ASP A 30 -0.14 12.97 3.87
C ASP A 30 1.09 13.71 4.38
N ILE A 31 2.17 13.69 3.61
CA ILE A 31 3.49 14.29 3.91
C ILE A 31 4.14 13.65 5.15
N ASP A 32 3.81 14.13 6.35
CA ASP A 32 4.39 13.77 7.65
C ASP A 32 3.32 13.44 8.71
N GLU A 33 2.12 13.15 8.25
CA GLU A 33 0.98 12.78 9.11
C GLU A 33 0.14 11.66 8.50
N ILE A 34 -0.63 10.97 9.35
CA ILE A 34 -1.71 10.07 8.94
C ILE A 34 -3.02 10.84 9.14
N VAL A 35 -3.86 10.91 8.11
CA VAL A 35 -5.16 11.60 8.16
C VAL A 35 -6.26 10.56 8.21
N GLU A 36 -7.12 10.65 9.22
CA GLU A 36 -8.30 9.79 9.41
C GLU A 36 -9.55 10.50 8.92
N MET A 37 -10.34 9.81 8.12
CA MET A 37 -11.53 10.36 7.47
C MET A 37 -12.70 9.39 7.55
N ASP A 38 -13.90 9.91 7.68
CA ASP A 38 -15.13 9.11 7.56
C ASP A 38 -15.56 9.00 6.10
N VAL A 39 -15.64 7.75 5.58
CA VAL A 39 -15.96 7.50 4.16
C VAL A 39 -17.38 7.87 3.77
N LYS A 40 -18.32 7.97 4.69
CA LYS A 40 -19.71 8.31 4.39
C LYS A 40 -19.92 9.81 4.24
N SER A 41 -19.28 10.59 5.11
CA SER A 41 -19.43 12.04 5.13
C SER A 41 -18.33 12.79 4.40
N GLY A 42 -17.19 12.15 4.09
CA GLY A 42 -16.00 12.80 3.55
C GLY A 42 -15.33 13.76 4.52
N LYS A 43 -15.62 13.66 5.82
CA LYS A 43 -15.03 14.55 6.81
C LYS A 43 -13.70 14.03 7.33
N ILE A 44 -12.71 14.90 7.41
CA ILE A 44 -11.49 14.65 8.19
C ILE A 44 -11.88 14.65 9.66
N LEU A 45 -11.60 13.54 10.35
CA LEU A 45 -11.89 13.36 11.77
C LEU A 45 -10.68 13.71 12.63
N ASN A 46 -9.51 13.17 12.28
CA ASN A 46 -8.28 13.34 13.02
C ASN A 46 -7.07 13.48 12.08
N ARG A 47 -5.99 14.06 12.64
CA ARG A 47 -4.67 14.11 12.03
C ARG A 47 -3.65 13.65 13.07
N TYR A 48 -2.83 12.71 12.69
CA TYR A 48 -1.83 12.08 13.55
C TYR A 48 -0.43 12.38 12.99
N PRO A 49 0.27 13.39 13.52
CA PRO A 49 1.64 13.67 13.11
C PRO A 49 2.56 12.47 13.34
N VAL A 50 3.50 12.24 12.43
CA VAL A 50 4.55 11.21 12.50
C VAL A 50 5.91 11.90 12.66
N PRO A 51 6.31 12.28 13.88
CA PRO A 51 7.51 13.08 14.09
C PRO A 51 8.78 12.38 13.62
N GLY A 52 9.56 13.05 12.80
CA GLY A 52 10.83 12.55 12.29
C GLY A 52 10.71 11.67 11.05
N SER A 53 9.50 11.47 10.51
CA SER A 53 9.34 10.86 9.19
C SER A 53 9.99 11.68 8.09
N LYS A 54 10.39 11.01 7.00
CA LYS A 54 11.05 11.65 5.85
C LYS A 54 10.17 11.62 4.61
N PHE A 55 9.49 10.50 4.38
CA PHE A 55 8.65 10.31 3.21
C PHE A 55 7.65 9.19 3.49
N LEU A 56 6.56 9.55 4.15
CA LEU A 56 5.45 8.62 4.34
C LEU A 56 4.87 8.24 2.98
N ASN A 57 4.59 6.96 2.78
CA ASN A 57 4.10 6.46 1.52
C ASN A 57 2.85 5.61 1.71
N ASP A 58 2.96 4.30 1.78
CA ASP A 58 1.79 3.43 1.79
C ASP A 58 1.25 3.13 3.19
N ILE A 59 -0.03 2.74 3.24
CA ILE A 59 -0.75 2.39 4.47
C ILE A 59 -1.35 1.00 4.35
N ALA A 60 -1.13 0.17 5.37
CA ALA A 60 -1.85 -1.07 5.58
C ALA A 60 -2.60 -1.04 6.92
N CYS A 61 -3.81 -1.61 6.93
CA CYS A 61 -4.61 -1.76 8.15
C CYS A 61 -4.85 -3.24 8.42
N ASP A 62 -4.75 -3.67 9.66
CA ASP A 62 -5.06 -5.03 10.06
C ASP A 62 -6.44 -5.16 10.75
N GLU A 63 -6.85 -6.40 11.01
CA GLU A 63 -8.11 -6.70 11.70
C GLU A 63 -8.14 -6.22 13.16
N GLY A 64 -6.97 -5.95 13.75
CA GLY A 64 -6.80 -5.38 15.09
C GLY A 64 -6.86 -3.84 15.13
N GLU A 65 -7.30 -3.21 14.05
CA GLU A 65 -7.39 -1.75 13.91
C GLU A 65 -6.04 -1.02 14.02
N ARG A 66 -4.91 -1.73 13.81
CA ARG A 66 -3.60 -1.10 13.70
C ARG A 66 -3.44 -0.54 12.29
N VAL A 67 -2.94 0.68 12.19
CA VAL A 67 -2.65 1.35 10.92
C VAL A 67 -1.14 1.50 10.77
N PHE A 68 -0.56 0.74 9.85
CA PHE A 68 0.86 0.79 9.54
C PHE A 68 1.11 1.79 8.41
N VAL A 69 2.20 2.55 8.48
CA VAL A 69 2.61 3.47 7.42
C VAL A 69 4.10 3.31 7.13
N SER A 70 4.45 3.17 5.86
CA SER A 70 5.85 3.10 5.42
C SER A 70 6.49 4.47 5.36
N ASP A 71 7.75 4.57 5.78
CA ASP A 71 8.63 5.72 5.53
C ASP A 71 9.77 5.28 4.59
N MET A 72 9.55 5.50 3.32
CA MET A 72 10.40 5.01 2.24
C MET A 72 11.84 5.51 2.34
N GLN A 73 12.06 6.77 2.73
CA GLN A 73 13.40 7.35 2.78
C GLN A 73 14.19 7.00 4.05
N ASP A 74 13.48 6.66 5.13
CA ASP A 74 14.13 6.44 6.43
C ASP A 74 14.15 4.95 6.83
N LYS A 75 13.70 4.05 5.94
CA LYS A 75 13.67 2.59 6.16
C LYS A 75 12.96 2.22 7.44
N LYS A 76 11.76 2.76 7.62
CA LYS A 76 10.93 2.59 8.80
C LYS A 76 9.50 2.25 8.45
N ILE A 77 8.85 1.62 9.39
CA ILE A 77 7.38 1.49 9.42
C ILE A 77 6.93 2.01 10.77
N TYR A 78 5.98 2.93 10.76
CA TYR A 78 5.31 3.41 11.95
C TYR A 78 3.96 2.72 12.10
N VAL A 79 3.42 2.72 13.31
CA VAL A 79 2.08 2.20 13.59
C VAL A 79 1.28 3.20 14.40
N LEU A 80 0.01 3.36 14.02
CA LEU A 80 -1.00 4.10 14.77
C LEU A 80 -1.91 3.08 15.46
N VAL A 81 -2.00 3.18 16.80
CA VAL A 81 -2.87 2.36 17.66
C VAL A 81 -3.47 3.27 18.71
N ASP A 82 -4.77 3.17 18.94
CA ASP A 82 -5.48 3.98 19.95
C ASP A 82 -5.17 5.50 19.87
N GLY A 83 -5.08 6.02 18.67
CA GLY A 83 -4.79 7.44 18.40
C GLY A 83 -3.34 7.86 18.68
N LYS A 84 -2.40 6.91 18.84
CA LYS A 84 -0.99 7.18 19.11
C LYS A 84 -0.11 6.57 18.03
N VAL A 85 0.72 7.41 17.40
CA VAL A 85 1.74 6.96 16.45
C VAL A 85 3.02 6.60 17.20
N SER A 86 3.61 5.47 16.83
CA SER A 86 4.91 5.03 17.33
C SER A 86 5.73 4.36 16.23
N LEU A 87 7.05 4.31 16.41
CA LEU A 87 7.92 3.52 15.54
C LEU A 87 7.65 2.03 15.81
N TRP A 88 7.23 1.29 14.78
CA TRP A 88 7.03 -0.15 14.86
C TRP A 88 8.28 -0.93 14.46
N LEU A 89 8.89 -0.56 13.33
CA LEU A 89 10.09 -1.23 12.81
C LEU A 89 11.05 -0.23 12.17
N SER A 90 12.35 -0.43 12.42
CA SER A 90 13.44 0.22 11.69
C SER A 90 14.52 -0.81 11.42
N ASP A 91 14.75 -1.12 10.15
CA ASP A 91 15.72 -2.14 9.72
C ASP A 91 16.32 -1.78 8.36
N SER A 92 17.58 -2.15 8.14
CA SER A 92 18.25 -1.94 6.85
C SER A 92 17.60 -2.72 5.70
N LYS A 93 16.91 -3.83 5.97
CA LYS A 93 16.15 -4.61 4.99
C LYS A 93 14.99 -3.83 4.39
N LEU A 94 14.50 -2.79 5.06
CA LEU A 94 13.42 -1.91 4.58
C LEU A 94 13.92 -0.87 3.54
N ASP A 95 15.01 -1.15 2.85
CA ASP A 95 15.52 -0.24 1.82
C ASP A 95 14.54 -0.09 0.66
N GLY A 96 14.05 1.14 0.47
CA GLY A 96 13.00 1.44 -0.53
C GLY A 96 11.63 0.88 -0.16
N VAL A 97 11.34 0.68 1.15
CA VAL A 97 10.01 0.24 1.59
C VAL A 97 8.94 1.18 1.08
N ASN A 98 7.93 0.60 0.41
CA ASN A 98 6.82 1.36 -0.14
C ASN A 98 5.52 0.58 0.11
N GLY A 99 5.03 -0.25 -0.82
CA GLY A 99 3.79 -1.00 -0.65
C GLY A 99 3.75 -1.82 0.64
N LEU A 100 2.67 -1.69 1.38
CA LEU A 100 2.39 -2.45 2.60
C LEU A 100 1.12 -3.28 2.44
N LEU A 101 1.09 -4.44 3.08
CA LEU A 101 -0.09 -5.29 3.16
C LEU A 101 -0.15 -5.92 4.55
N ALA A 102 -1.23 -5.70 5.28
CA ALA A 102 -1.55 -6.52 6.45
C ALA A 102 -2.43 -7.69 6.01
N TRP A 103 -1.97 -8.91 6.21
CA TRP A 103 -2.69 -10.10 5.77
C TRP A 103 -2.45 -11.24 6.76
N GLU A 104 -3.56 -11.86 7.20
CA GLU A 104 -3.56 -12.79 8.33
C GLU A 104 -2.97 -12.11 9.58
N GLU A 105 -1.96 -12.69 10.21
CA GLU A 105 -1.34 -12.14 11.42
C GLU A 105 -0.09 -11.29 11.13
N ASP A 106 0.37 -11.23 9.87
CA ASP A 106 1.64 -10.64 9.49
C ASP A 106 1.47 -9.35 8.67
N VAL A 107 2.54 -8.55 8.65
CA VAL A 107 2.67 -7.41 7.74
C VAL A 107 3.67 -7.75 6.65
N TYR A 108 3.28 -7.50 5.41
CA TYR A 108 4.15 -7.66 4.25
C TYR A 108 4.57 -6.29 3.73
N ALA A 109 5.84 -6.18 3.38
CA ALA A 109 6.42 -4.93 2.90
C ALA A 109 7.14 -5.14 1.57
N GLY A 110 6.73 -4.40 0.56
CA GLY A 110 7.44 -4.28 -0.71
C GLY A 110 8.66 -3.39 -0.56
N VAL A 111 9.82 -3.91 -0.94
CA VAL A 111 11.10 -3.19 -0.90
C VAL A 111 11.77 -3.21 -2.28
N ASN A 112 13.01 -2.70 -2.40
CA ASN A 112 13.69 -2.56 -3.69
C ASN A 112 13.84 -3.85 -4.52
N ASN A 113 13.85 -5.03 -3.91
CA ASN A 113 14.03 -6.28 -4.67
C ASN A 113 13.37 -7.50 -4.00
N ALA A 114 12.44 -7.29 -3.08
CA ALA A 114 11.74 -8.37 -2.39
C ALA A 114 10.37 -7.93 -1.87
N VAL A 115 9.51 -8.90 -1.60
CA VAL A 115 8.46 -8.77 -0.60
C VAL A 115 9.02 -9.36 0.70
N LEU A 116 9.00 -8.61 1.76
CA LEU A 116 9.34 -9.06 3.11
C LEU A 116 8.08 -9.46 3.84
N ARG A 117 8.13 -10.58 4.56
CA ARG A 117 7.16 -10.94 5.60
C ARG A 117 7.71 -10.49 6.94
N ILE A 118 6.93 -9.75 7.70
CA ILE A 118 7.29 -9.23 9.01
C ILE A 118 6.27 -9.79 10.00
N ALA A 119 6.75 -10.60 10.95
CA ALA A 119 5.88 -11.18 11.96
C ALA A 119 5.22 -10.09 12.82
N ASP A 120 4.09 -10.41 13.42
CA ASP A 120 3.26 -9.51 14.24
C ASP A 120 4.04 -8.73 15.31
N ASP A 121 5.09 -9.32 15.86
CA ASP A 121 5.95 -8.69 16.86
C ASP A 121 6.92 -7.63 16.29
N GLY A 122 6.95 -7.44 14.96
CA GLY A 122 7.85 -6.51 14.27
C GLY A 122 9.33 -6.87 14.33
N ARG A 123 9.71 -8.10 14.71
CA ARG A 123 11.13 -8.50 14.92
C ARG A 123 11.63 -9.53 13.93
N THR A 124 10.79 -10.49 13.56
CA THR A 124 11.14 -11.52 12.61
C THR A 124 10.87 -11.03 11.20
N ILE A 125 11.91 -10.86 10.39
CA ILE A 125 11.83 -10.39 9.01
C ILE A 125 12.39 -11.48 8.09
N GLU A 126 11.53 -11.98 7.20
CA GLU A 126 11.84 -12.99 6.21
C GLU A 126 11.68 -12.44 4.79
N GLU A 127 12.58 -12.76 3.86
CA GLU A 127 12.35 -12.52 2.46
C GLU A 127 11.34 -13.55 1.93
N TRP A 128 10.16 -13.07 1.56
CA TRP A 128 9.02 -13.90 1.18
C TRP A 128 8.94 -14.16 -0.33
N ILE A 129 9.28 -13.15 -1.13
CA ILE A 129 9.39 -13.25 -2.59
C ILE A 129 10.65 -12.48 -3.00
N TYR A 130 11.42 -13.06 -3.91
CA TYR A 130 12.72 -12.54 -4.35
C TYR A 130 12.65 -12.02 -5.78
N GLU A 131 13.64 -11.21 -6.19
CA GLU A 131 13.82 -10.75 -7.57
C GLU A 131 12.60 -9.98 -8.11
N THR A 132 11.97 -9.17 -7.24
CA THR A 132 10.75 -8.44 -7.58
C THR A 132 11.01 -7.15 -8.36
N GLY A 133 12.21 -6.57 -8.25
CA GLY A 133 12.42 -5.14 -8.52
C GLY A 133 11.83 -4.26 -7.43
N GLY A 134 11.79 -2.95 -7.62
CA GLY A 134 11.13 -2.03 -6.69
C GLY A 134 9.63 -2.22 -6.72
N ILE A 135 9.00 -2.24 -5.55
CA ILE A 135 7.55 -2.45 -5.40
C ILE A 135 6.90 -1.11 -5.03
N ASP A 136 5.79 -0.77 -5.69
CA ASP A 136 4.96 0.38 -5.35
C ASP A 136 3.71 -0.09 -4.59
N GLY A 137 2.78 -0.78 -5.20
CA GLY A 137 1.61 -1.36 -4.56
C GLY A 137 1.74 -2.86 -4.31
N LEU A 138 1.10 -3.38 -3.28
CA LEU A 138 1.16 -4.78 -2.86
C LEU A 138 -0.20 -5.27 -2.35
N VAL A 139 -0.75 -6.30 -2.98
CA VAL A 139 -2.01 -6.93 -2.57
C VAL A 139 -1.90 -8.46 -2.65
N VAL A 140 -2.89 -9.17 -2.09
CA VAL A 140 -3.02 -10.63 -2.17
C VAL A 140 -4.28 -11.01 -2.95
N ASP A 141 -4.21 -12.06 -3.77
CA ASP A 141 -5.39 -12.64 -4.40
C ASP A 141 -6.09 -13.64 -3.45
N GLY A 142 -7.31 -14.05 -3.78
CA GLY A 142 -8.07 -15.01 -2.98
C GLY A 142 -7.47 -16.43 -2.90
N LYS A 143 -6.28 -16.65 -3.46
CA LYS A 143 -5.55 -17.93 -3.48
C LYS A 143 -4.22 -17.85 -2.74
N GLY A 144 -3.94 -16.73 -2.06
CA GLY A 144 -2.70 -16.50 -1.32
C GLY A 144 -1.48 -16.17 -2.20
N ASN A 145 -1.71 -15.76 -3.46
CA ASN A 145 -0.61 -15.22 -4.25
C ASN A 145 -0.55 -13.70 -4.09
N PHE A 146 0.65 -13.18 -4.09
CA PHE A 146 0.92 -11.75 -4.03
C PHE A 146 0.91 -11.14 -5.42
N ILE A 147 0.23 -10.02 -5.57
CA ILE A 147 0.24 -9.19 -6.77
C ILE A 147 0.88 -7.86 -6.38
N PHE A 148 1.85 -7.42 -7.14
CA PHE A 148 2.58 -6.19 -6.85
C PHE A 148 2.90 -5.42 -8.12
N SER A 149 2.86 -4.09 -8.00
CA SER A 149 3.20 -3.16 -9.06
C SER A 149 4.61 -2.62 -8.89
N ASP A 150 5.20 -2.16 -9.99
CA ASP A 150 6.31 -1.23 -9.99
C ASP A 150 5.87 0.13 -10.58
N TRP A 151 6.50 1.19 -10.11
CA TRP A 151 6.20 2.55 -10.57
C TRP A 151 6.27 2.72 -12.08
N THR A 152 7.07 1.93 -12.79
CA THR A 152 7.28 2.09 -14.24
C THR A 152 6.11 1.62 -15.08
N GLY A 153 5.26 0.75 -14.53
CA GLY A 153 4.05 0.28 -15.22
C GLY A 153 3.95 -1.23 -15.39
N HIS A 154 4.69 -2.01 -14.62
CA HIS A 154 4.51 -3.46 -14.61
C HIS A 154 3.71 -3.89 -13.37
N VAL A 155 2.94 -4.95 -13.55
CA VAL A 155 2.32 -5.69 -12.45
C VAL A 155 2.75 -7.14 -12.54
N HIS A 156 3.19 -7.68 -11.42
CA HIS A 156 3.66 -9.05 -11.29
C HIS A 156 2.80 -9.81 -10.29
N LYS A 157 2.87 -11.14 -10.39
CA LYS A 157 2.26 -12.08 -9.45
C LYS A 157 3.25 -13.16 -9.08
N ALA A 158 3.29 -13.53 -7.80
CA ALA A 158 4.08 -14.65 -7.31
C ALA A 158 3.35 -15.37 -6.16
N SER A 159 3.54 -16.68 -6.05
CA SER A 159 3.25 -17.40 -4.81
C SER A 159 4.37 -17.16 -3.79
N PRO A 160 4.14 -17.42 -2.49
CA PRO A 160 5.19 -17.45 -1.49
C PRO A 160 6.40 -18.26 -1.97
N HIS A 161 7.60 -17.69 -1.85
CA HIS A 161 8.89 -18.25 -2.32
C HIS A 161 8.94 -18.58 -3.82
N GLY A 162 7.94 -18.17 -4.60
CA GLY A 162 7.86 -18.35 -6.04
C GLY A 162 8.55 -17.23 -6.81
N LYS A 163 8.79 -17.48 -8.11
CA LYS A 163 9.32 -16.45 -9.01
C LYS A 163 8.19 -15.52 -9.50
N PRO A 164 8.45 -14.21 -9.57
CA PRO A 164 7.52 -13.27 -10.17
C PRO A 164 7.20 -13.59 -11.65
N VAL A 165 5.92 -13.55 -11.98
CA VAL A 165 5.41 -13.66 -13.34
C VAL A 165 4.69 -12.37 -13.68
N LYS A 166 5.06 -11.75 -14.80
CA LYS A 166 4.44 -10.51 -15.25
C LYS A 166 2.99 -10.76 -15.70
N LEU A 167 2.04 -10.05 -15.07
CA LEU A 167 0.62 -10.06 -15.42
C LEU A 167 0.26 -8.95 -16.39
N LEU A 168 0.85 -7.76 -16.20
CA LEU A 168 0.51 -6.56 -16.95
C LEU A 168 1.77 -5.75 -17.25
N ASP A 169 1.77 -5.11 -18.43
CA ASP A 169 2.80 -4.17 -18.85
C ASP A 169 2.12 -2.97 -19.51
N THR A 170 2.09 -1.85 -18.79
CA THR A 170 1.51 -0.59 -19.26
C THR A 170 2.54 0.39 -19.80
N THR A 171 3.82 0.02 -19.77
CA THR A 171 4.93 0.87 -20.25
C THR A 171 4.80 1.30 -21.72
N PRO A 172 4.31 0.45 -22.66
CA PRO A 172 4.10 0.88 -24.03
C PRO A 172 3.04 2.00 -24.16
N LEU A 173 2.12 2.09 -23.18
CA LEU A 173 1.09 3.12 -23.12
C LEU A 173 1.56 4.36 -22.34
N LYS A 174 2.79 4.35 -21.82
CA LYS A 174 3.35 5.40 -20.93
C LYS A 174 2.48 5.65 -19.69
N MET A 175 1.89 4.60 -19.16
CA MET A 175 1.08 4.62 -17.94
C MET A 175 1.88 4.02 -16.79
N ASN A 176 1.90 4.70 -15.66
CA ASN A 176 2.43 4.15 -14.42
C ASN A 176 1.50 3.04 -13.88
N ALA A 177 2.02 2.17 -13.05
CA ALA A 177 1.23 1.33 -12.16
C ALA A 177 1.64 1.68 -10.73
N ALA A 178 0.91 2.63 -10.15
CA ALA A 178 1.15 3.08 -8.78
C ALA A 178 0.60 2.06 -7.77
N ASP A 179 0.26 2.49 -6.60
CA ASP A 179 -0.39 1.63 -5.62
C ASP A 179 -1.64 0.95 -6.20
N ILE A 180 -1.85 -0.31 -5.87
CA ILE A 180 -2.89 -1.14 -6.50
C ILE A 180 -3.85 -1.70 -5.45
N ASP A 181 -5.06 -2.06 -5.89
CA ASP A 181 -6.02 -2.78 -5.06
C ASP A 181 -6.67 -3.93 -5.83
N PHE A 182 -7.17 -4.94 -5.12
CA PHE A 182 -7.74 -6.14 -5.72
C PHE A 182 -9.12 -6.47 -5.18
N ILE A 183 -10.14 -6.37 -6.04
CA ILE A 183 -11.52 -6.73 -5.72
C ILE A 183 -11.68 -8.25 -5.83
N LEU A 184 -11.58 -8.94 -4.69
CA LEU A 184 -11.51 -10.40 -4.59
C LEU A 184 -12.70 -11.13 -5.23
N ASP A 185 -13.91 -10.69 -4.97
CA ASP A 185 -15.17 -11.32 -5.45
C ASP A 185 -15.37 -11.20 -6.97
N ARG A 186 -14.63 -10.32 -7.62
CA ARG A 186 -14.73 -10.05 -9.06
C ARG A 186 -13.46 -10.39 -9.84
N ASN A 187 -12.38 -10.75 -9.17
CA ASN A 187 -11.04 -10.88 -9.77
C ASN A 187 -10.63 -9.64 -10.57
N ILE A 188 -10.88 -8.46 -10.02
CA ILE A 188 -10.54 -7.19 -10.67
C ILE A 188 -9.38 -6.54 -9.93
N LEU A 189 -8.31 -6.27 -10.67
CA LEU A 189 -7.19 -5.45 -10.24
C LEU A 189 -7.45 -3.99 -10.61
N LEU A 190 -7.37 -3.09 -9.63
CA LEU A 190 -7.43 -1.65 -9.83
C LEU A 190 -6.02 -1.10 -9.89
N VAL A 191 -5.71 -0.36 -10.95
CA VAL A 191 -4.38 0.21 -11.20
C VAL A 191 -4.49 1.72 -11.39
N PRO A 192 -4.09 2.52 -10.39
CA PRO A 192 -3.93 3.97 -10.56
C PRO A 192 -2.75 4.27 -11.50
N THR A 193 -2.98 5.13 -12.48
CA THR A 193 -2.00 5.41 -13.54
C THR A 193 -1.19 6.69 -13.30
N TYR A 194 -1.39 7.33 -12.16
CA TYR A 194 -0.74 8.55 -11.69
C TYR A 194 -0.76 9.69 -12.72
N PHE A 195 0.30 9.83 -13.55
CA PHE A 195 0.41 10.91 -14.54
C PHE A 195 -0.63 10.86 -15.66
N ASP A 196 -1.27 9.73 -15.88
CA ASP A 196 -2.33 9.58 -16.87
C ASP A 196 -3.74 9.88 -16.29
N ASN A 197 -3.82 10.20 -14.98
CA ASN A 197 -5.02 10.67 -14.27
C ASN A 197 -6.23 9.71 -14.35
N ARG A 198 -6.00 8.41 -14.27
CA ARG A 198 -7.04 7.36 -14.28
C ARG A 198 -6.79 6.31 -13.21
N VAL A 199 -7.84 5.59 -12.87
CA VAL A 199 -7.77 4.25 -12.29
C VAL A 199 -8.34 3.28 -13.33
N VAL A 200 -7.55 2.29 -13.73
CA VAL A 200 -7.94 1.29 -14.74
C VAL A 200 -8.23 -0.04 -14.05
N ALA A 201 -9.36 -0.66 -14.39
CA ALA A 201 -9.77 -1.95 -13.88
C ALA A 201 -9.41 -3.06 -14.87
N TYR A 202 -8.64 -4.06 -14.42
CA TYR A 202 -8.24 -5.22 -15.21
C TYR A 202 -8.84 -6.49 -14.63
N THR A 203 -9.52 -7.30 -15.44
CA THR A 203 -9.96 -8.65 -15.03
C THR A 203 -8.76 -9.60 -15.08
N ILE A 204 -8.40 -10.19 -13.95
CA ILE A 204 -7.34 -11.19 -13.84
C ILE A 204 -7.95 -12.59 -14.00
N LYS A 205 -7.39 -13.39 -14.89
CA LYS A 205 -7.85 -14.76 -15.21
C LYS A 205 -7.10 -15.82 -14.42
#